data_d7fa69e8db9867e30b250bf127c1f304
#
_entry.id   d7fa69e8db9867e30b250bf127c1f304
#
_cell.length_a   1.000
_cell.length_b   1.000
_cell.length_c   1.000
_cell.angle_alpha   90.00
_cell.angle_beta   90.00
_cell.angle_gamma   90.00
#
_symmetry.space_group_name_H-M   'P 1'
#
loop_
_entity.id
_entity.type
_entity.pdbx_description
1 polymer ?
#
loop_
_entity_poly.entity_id
_entity_poly.type
_entity_poly.pdbx_seq_one_letter_code
_entity_poly.pdbx_strand_id
1 'polypeptide(L)'
;IFDLYYFQGGRMKISPFTVTETGFSFRKSVKKVVPFLVVGLMLAAGDSVYAYSGGNGSIARGDDYPAHYKNGSQEIDKWRMYSRQCTSFAAFRLSNVNGFEIPAAYGNANEWGYRARREGYRVDNRPAIGSIAWSTAGTYGHVAWVSNVIGDEIEIEEYNYGIRESYNKR
;
A
#
# COMPACT_ATOMS: atom_id res chain seq x y z
N ILE A 1 2.49 -6.29 -4.22
CA ILE A 1 2.16 -6.44 -2.78
C ILE A 1 1.09 -5.42 -2.47
N PHE A 2 -0.04 -5.89 -1.92
CA PHE A 2 -1.13 -5.03 -1.46
C PHE A 2 -1.00 -4.89 0.05
N ASP A 3 -0.35 -3.80 0.48
CA ASP A 3 -0.22 -3.46 1.89
C ASP A 3 -1.06 -2.22 2.17
N LEU A 4 -1.83 -2.26 3.26
CA LEU A 4 -2.55 -1.10 3.76
C LEU A 4 -1.87 -0.53 5.00
N TYR A 5 -1.72 0.78 5.01
CA TYR A 5 -1.27 1.55 6.16
C TYR A 5 -2.46 2.29 6.81
N TYR A 6 -2.69 2.04 8.09
CA TYR A 6 -3.76 2.73 8.84
C TYR A 6 -3.28 4.09 9.35
N PHE A 7 -4.07 5.11 9.08
CA PHE A 7 -3.78 6.49 9.42
C PHE A 7 -4.97 7.13 10.16
N GLN A 8 -4.70 7.79 11.28
CA GLN A 8 -5.69 8.49 12.08
C GLN A 8 -5.37 9.99 12.17
N GLY A 9 -6.09 10.80 11.42
CA GLY A 9 -6.27 12.24 11.47
C GLY A 9 -5.09 13.18 11.76
N GLY A 10 -4.93 14.26 10.94
CA GLY A 10 -3.92 15.30 11.16
C GLY A 10 -2.59 15.01 10.47
N ARG A 11 -1.55 15.80 10.59
CA ARG A 11 -0.24 15.59 9.95
C ARG A 11 0.22 14.13 10.01
N MET A 12 0.59 13.57 8.85
CA MET A 12 1.11 12.21 8.73
C MET A 12 2.49 12.10 9.36
N LYS A 13 2.54 11.89 10.66
CA LYS A 13 3.77 11.50 11.37
C LYS A 13 3.67 10.05 11.80
N ILE A 14 4.70 9.28 11.49
CA ILE A 14 4.87 7.93 12.02
C ILE A 14 5.33 8.09 13.46
N SER A 15 4.49 7.73 14.43
CA SER A 15 4.95 7.69 15.83
C SER A 15 5.95 6.55 16.00
N PRO A 16 7.16 6.78 16.54
CA PRO A 16 8.09 5.71 16.80
C PRO A 16 7.50 4.79 17.86
N PHE A 17 7.20 3.56 17.48
CA PHE A 17 6.79 2.53 18.42
C PHE A 17 8.05 2.01 19.13
N THR A 18 8.17 2.30 20.42
CA THR A 18 9.20 1.69 21.27
C THR A 18 8.84 0.23 21.46
N VAL A 19 9.55 -0.67 20.79
CA VAL A 19 9.47 -2.11 21.06
C VAL A 19 10.19 -2.35 22.38
N THR A 20 9.46 -2.56 23.46
CA THR A 20 10.01 -3.13 24.68
C THR A 20 10.23 -4.62 24.42
N GLU A 21 11.49 -5.00 24.25
CA GLU A 21 11.90 -6.40 24.21
C GLU A 21 11.67 -7.02 25.59
N THR A 22 10.60 -7.79 25.73
CA THR A 22 10.50 -8.76 26.81
C THR A 22 11.28 -10.01 26.41
N GLY A 23 12.40 -10.20 27.09
CA GLY A 23 13.37 -11.24 26.79
C GLY A 23 12.81 -12.66 26.89
N PHE A 24 13.04 -13.42 25.83
CA PHE A 24 13.03 -14.88 25.85
C PHE A 24 14.46 -15.39 25.66
N SER A 25 15.02 -15.91 26.77
CA SER A 25 16.35 -16.51 26.79
C SER A 25 16.27 -17.93 26.20
N PHE A 26 16.85 -18.13 25.01
CA PHE A 26 17.13 -19.47 24.49
C PHE A 26 18.60 -19.82 24.72
N ARG A 27 18.84 -20.83 25.55
CA ARG A 27 20.16 -21.44 25.76
C ARG A 27 20.67 -22.09 24.47
N LYS A 28 21.87 -21.68 24.07
CA LYS A 28 22.64 -22.29 22.98
C LYS A 28 23.00 -23.73 23.30
N SER A 29 22.67 -24.66 22.39
CA SER A 29 23.36 -25.92 22.27
C SER A 29 24.07 -25.97 20.93
N VAL A 30 25.39 -25.94 20.96
CA VAL A 30 26.24 -26.00 19.76
C VAL A 30 26.48 -27.44 19.41
N LYS A 31 26.00 -27.91 18.26
CA LYS A 31 26.53 -29.12 17.62
C LYS A 31 27.08 -28.75 16.25
N LYS A 32 28.40 -28.99 16.11
CA LYS A 32 29.16 -28.88 14.86
C LYS A 32 28.58 -29.84 13.82
N VAL A 33 28.30 -29.36 12.61
CA VAL A 33 28.11 -30.21 11.43
C VAL A 33 28.90 -29.61 10.27
N VAL A 34 29.66 -30.50 9.64
CA VAL A 34 30.61 -30.33 8.53
C VAL A 34 29.87 -30.00 7.22
N PRO A 35 30.48 -29.23 6.30
CA PRO A 35 29.79 -28.78 5.08
C PRO A 35 29.78 -29.87 4.02
N PHE A 36 28.61 -30.26 3.57
CA PHE A 36 28.45 -30.95 2.28
C PHE A 36 28.01 -29.97 1.21
N LEU A 37 28.87 -29.80 0.21
CA LEU A 37 28.61 -29.04 -0.99
C LEU A 37 27.68 -29.84 -1.88
N VAL A 38 26.41 -29.45 -1.97
CA VAL A 38 25.48 -29.94 -3.00
C VAL A 38 25.17 -28.77 -3.94
N VAL A 39 25.80 -28.80 -5.11
CA VAL A 39 25.41 -27.95 -6.24
C VAL A 39 24.11 -28.50 -6.81
N GLY A 40 23.01 -27.95 -6.35
CA GLY A 40 21.69 -28.21 -6.91
C GLY A 40 21.28 -27.03 -7.79
N LEU A 41 21.30 -27.21 -9.10
CA LEU A 41 20.74 -26.29 -10.07
C LEU A 41 19.20 -26.33 -9.94
N MET A 42 18.63 -25.44 -9.14
CA MET A 42 17.20 -25.18 -9.13
C MET A 42 16.89 -24.09 -10.14
N LEU A 43 16.27 -24.47 -11.24
CA LEU A 43 15.50 -23.56 -12.10
C LEU A 43 14.29 -23.07 -11.27
N ALA A 44 14.46 -21.96 -10.57
CA ALA A 44 13.34 -21.26 -9.96
C ALA A 44 12.60 -20.52 -11.06
N ALA A 45 11.36 -20.94 -11.33
CA ALA A 45 10.39 -20.13 -12.03
C ALA A 45 10.29 -18.78 -11.32
N GLY A 46 10.57 -17.72 -12.05
CA GLY A 46 10.71 -16.38 -11.46
C GLY A 46 9.38 -15.78 -11.05
N ASP A 47 9.03 -15.91 -9.79
CA ASP A 47 8.19 -14.94 -9.14
C ASP A 47 9.05 -13.70 -8.89
N SER A 48 8.92 -12.71 -9.77
CA SER A 48 9.53 -11.42 -9.59
C SER A 48 8.90 -10.74 -8.39
N VAL A 49 9.39 -11.05 -7.21
CA VAL A 49 9.15 -10.27 -6.00
C VAL A 49 9.93 -8.97 -6.21
N TYR A 50 9.27 -7.95 -6.75
CA TYR A 50 9.79 -6.61 -6.64
C TYR A 50 9.72 -6.19 -5.16
N ALA A 51 10.64 -6.70 -4.36
CA ALA A 51 11.03 -6.04 -3.13
C ALA A 51 11.71 -4.74 -3.57
N TYR A 52 10.97 -3.64 -3.57
CA TYR A 52 11.55 -2.33 -3.74
C TYR A 52 12.43 -2.06 -2.51
N SER A 53 13.71 -2.40 -2.62
CA SER A 53 14.69 -2.10 -1.60
C SER A 53 14.83 -0.57 -1.57
N GLY A 54 14.56 0.04 -0.41
CA GLY A 54 14.51 1.46 -0.13
C GLY A 54 15.47 2.33 -0.92
N GLY A 55 15.07 2.73 -2.11
CA GLY A 55 15.65 3.86 -2.81
C GLY A 55 15.00 5.12 -2.26
N ASN A 56 15.81 6.09 -1.82
CA ASN A 56 15.40 7.39 -1.33
C ASN A 56 14.77 8.25 -2.45
N GLY A 57 13.77 7.76 -3.16
CA GLY A 57 13.15 8.48 -4.25
C GLY A 57 11.65 8.27 -4.36
N SER A 58 10.93 9.38 -4.57
CA SER A 58 9.50 9.35 -4.87
C SER A 58 9.24 8.60 -6.18
N ILE A 59 8.24 7.71 -6.17
CA ILE A 59 7.70 7.05 -7.37
C ILE A 59 6.42 7.72 -7.86
N ALA A 60 6.15 8.95 -7.41
CA ALA A 60 4.99 9.74 -7.81
C ALA A 60 4.88 9.84 -9.35
N ARG A 61 3.66 9.71 -9.87
CA ARG A 61 3.34 9.74 -11.29
C ARG A 61 2.61 11.01 -11.72
N GLY A 62 2.16 11.82 -10.77
CA GLY A 62 1.32 12.96 -11.05
C GLY A 62 -0.09 12.54 -11.47
N ASP A 63 -0.84 13.43 -12.10
CA ASP A 63 -2.20 13.15 -12.55
C ASP A 63 -2.23 12.43 -13.91
N ASP A 64 -1.72 11.20 -13.95
CA ASP A 64 -1.79 10.31 -15.11
C ASP A 64 -3.07 9.44 -15.16
N TYR A 65 -4.04 9.74 -14.28
CA TYR A 65 -5.34 9.07 -14.27
C TYR A 65 -6.01 9.22 -15.65
N PRO A 66 -6.64 8.17 -16.20
CA PRO A 66 -7.15 8.20 -17.58
C PRO A 66 -8.06 9.38 -17.86
N ALA A 67 -7.86 10.04 -19.01
CA ALA A 67 -8.57 11.27 -19.37
C ALA A 67 -10.10 11.10 -19.39
N HIS A 68 -10.62 9.95 -19.81
CA HIS A 68 -12.05 9.67 -19.80
C HIS A 68 -12.61 9.59 -18.36
N TYR A 69 -11.82 9.13 -17.39
CA TYR A 69 -12.22 9.16 -15.98
C TYR A 69 -12.12 10.55 -15.36
N LYS A 70 -11.18 11.40 -15.81
CA LYS A 70 -10.98 12.74 -15.26
C LYS A 70 -12.02 13.76 -15.75
N ASN A 71 -12.30 13.74 -17.04
CA ASN A 71 -12.92 14.87 -17.75
C ASN A 71 -14.40 14.68 -18.06
N GLY A 72 -14.94 13.50 -17.83
CA GLY A 72 -16.34 13.17 -18.11
C GLY A 72 -17.27 13.31 -16.91
N SER A 73 -18.49 12.88 -17.07
CA SER A 73 -19.38 12.57 -15.97
C SER A 73 -18.77 11.49 -15.09
N GLN A 74 -19.14 11.44 -13.83
CA GLN A 74 -18.72 10.34 -12.97
C GLN A 74 -19.29 9.02 -13.52
N GLU A 75 -18.41 8.05 -13.75
CA GLU A 75 -18.77 6.74 -14.31
C GLU A 75 -18.21 5.61 -13.42
N ILE A 76 -18.70 4.40 -13.65
CA ILE A 76 -18.19 3.20 -12.98
C ILE A 76 -16.99 2.67 -13.78
N ASP A 77 -15.85 2.57 -13.12
CA ASP A 77 -14.60 2.05 -13.69
C ASP A 77 -14.56 0.50 -13.77
N LYS A 78 -13.45 -0.04 -14.29
CA LYS A 78 -13.26 -1.50 -14.41
C LYS A 78 -13.25 -2.24 -13.08
N TRP A 79 -12.94 -1.56 -11.99
CA TRP A 79 -13.00 -2.12 -10.63
C TRP A 79 -14.36 -1.95 -9.96
N ARG A 80 -15.37 -1.46 -10.70
CA ARG A 80 -16.72 -1.17 -10.23
C ARG A 80 -16.75 -0.13 -9.11
N MET A 81 -15.89 0.87 -9.23
CA MET A 81 -15.81 2.03 -8.37
C MET A 81 -16.18 3.29 -9.16
N TYR A 82 -16.64 4.32 -8.49
CA TYR A 82 -16.92 5.59 -9.16
C TYR A 82 -15.61 6.31 -9.51
N SER A 83 -15.47 6.70 -10.78
CA SER A 83 -14.34 7.51 -11.25
C SER A 83 -14.23 8.81 -10.46
N ARG A 84 -13.03 9.40 -10.41
CA ARG A 84 -12.68 10.58 -9.60
C ARG A 84 -12.87 10.42 -8.09
N GLN A 85 -13.12 9.21 -7.60
CA GLN A 85 -13.11 8.91 -6.17
C GLN A 85 -11.75 8.33 -5.73
N CYS A 86 -11.45 8.47 -4.44
CA CYS A 86 -10.20 7.98 -3.87
C CYS A 86 -9.99 6.48 -4.10
N THR A 87 -11.05 5.69 -4.04
CA THR A 87 -11.02 4.24 -4.24
C THR A 87 -10.66 3.86 -5.68
N SER A 88 -11.26 4.52 -6.67
CA SER A 88 -10.98 4.29 -8.08
C SER A 88 -9.53 4.67 -8.43
N PHE A 89 -9.04 5.80 -7.93
CA PHE A 89 -7.66 6.21 -8.16
C PHE A 89 -6.65 5.30 -7.48
N ALA A 90 -6.92 4.86 -6.25
CA ALA A 90 -6.07 3.89 -5.56
C ALA A 90 -6.02 2.54 -6.30
N ALA A 91 -7.15 2.06 -6.80
CA ALA A 91 -7.21 0.86 -7.64
C ALA A 91 -6.42 1.03 -8.96
N PHE A 92 -6.52 2.19 -9.59
CA PHE A 92 -5.71 2.53 -10.77
C PHE A 92 -4.21 2.48 -10.47
N ARG A 93 -3.75 3.05 -9.35
CA ARG A 93 -2.35 2.99 -8.94
C ARG A 93 -1.87 1.57 -8.66
N LEU A 94 -2.66 0.80 -7.94
CA LEU A 94 -2.35 -0.61 -7.65
C LEU A 94 -2.19 -1.41 -8.95
N SER A 95 -3.09 -1.24 -9.91
CA SER A 95 -3.01 -1.93 -11.20
C SER A 95 -1.81 -1.48 -12.03
N ASN A 96 -1.66 -0.17 -12.27
CA ASN A 96 -0.72 0.35 -13.27
C ASN A 96 0.72 0.50 -12.76
N VAL A 97 0.91 0.62 -11.46
CA VAL A 97 2.25 0.78 -10.87
C VAL A 97 2.70 -0.46 -10.14
N ASN A 98 1.81 -1.06 -9.33
CA ASN A 98 2.17 -2.23 -8.53
C ASN A 98 1.93 -3.56 -9.27
N GLY A 99 1.21 -3.56 -10.40
CA GLY A 99 0.80 -4.79 -11.09
C GLY A 99 -0.20 -5.63 -10.28
N PHE A 100 -0.93 -5.00 -9.37
CA PHE A 100 -1.90 -5.67 -8.50
C PHE A 100 -3.33 -5.28 -8.87
N GLU A 101 -4.13 -6.25 -9.30
CA GLU A 101 -5.55 -6.05 -9.59
C GLU A 101 -6.38 -6.27 -8.33
N ILE A 102 -6.90 -5.18 -7.76
CA ILE A 102 -7.81 -5.25 -6.62
C ILE A 102 -9.14 -5.90 -7.06
N PRO A 103 -9.76 -6.77 -6.25
CA PRO A 103 -11.07 -7.33 -6.58
C PRO A 103 -12.12 -6.25 -6.83
N ALA A 104 -12.97 -6.46 -7.84
CA ALA A 104 -14.03 -5.52 -8.17
C ALA A 104 -14.99 -5.28 -6.98
N ALA A 105 -15.53 -4.07 -6.89
CA ALA A 105 -16.44 -3.64 -5.82
C ALA A 105 -15.84 -3.87 -4.42
N TYR A 106 -14.62 -3.33 -4.21
CA TYR A 106 -13.92 -3.50 -2.93
C TYR A 106 -14.58 -2.76 -1.76
N GLY A 107 -15.57 -1.93 -2.03
CA GLY A 107 -16.37 -1.20 -1.06
C GLY A 107 -15.91 0.25 -0.85
N ASN A 108 -16.51 0.91 0.12
CA ASN A 108 -16.10 2.24 0.53
C ASN A 108 -14.71 2.22 1.18
N ALA A 109 -14.00 3.34 1.12
CA ALA A 109 -12.64 3.40 1.64
C ALA A 109 -12.52 2.96 3.11
N ASN A 110 -13.50 3.30 3.96
CA ASN A 110 -13.49 2.88 5.37
C ASN A 110 -13.56 1.36 5.58
N GLU A 111 -13.95 0.58 4.58
CA GLU A 111 -14.06 -0.88 4.63
C GLU A 111 -12.77 -1.59 4.20
N TRP A 112 -11.90 -0.91 3.44
CA TRP A 112 -10.75 -1.51 2.77
C TRP A 112 -9.82 -2.26 3.72
N GLY A 113 -9.42 -1.64 4.83
CA GLY A 113 -8.49 -2.27 5.76
C GLY A 113 -9.08 -3.49 6.48
N TYR A 114 -10.38 -3.47 6.79
CA TYR A 114 -11.05 -4.63 7.39
C TYR A 114 -11.16 -5.79 6.40
N ARG A 115 -11.49 -5.48 5.14
CA ARG A 115 -11.57 -6.47 4.07
C ARG A 115 -10.20 -7.05 3.76
N ALA A 116 -9.18 -6.21 3.59
CA ALA A 116 -7.81 -6.63 3.35
C ALA A 116 -7.28 -7.60 4.41
N ARG A 117 -7.53 -7.31 5.70
CA ARG A 117 -7.17 -8.23 6.80
C ARG A 117 -7.85 -9.59 6.66
N ARG A 118 -9.15 -9.63 6.33
CA ARG A 118 -9.87 -10.89 6.12
C ARG A 118 -9.36 -11.69 4.94
N GLU A 119 -8.84 -11.02 3.92
CA GLU A 119 -8.24 -11.61 2.72
C GLU A 119 -6.77 -11.99 2.91
N GLY A 120 -6.18 -11.75 4.09
CA GLY A 120 -4.81 -12.13 4.43
C GLY A 120 -3.74 -11.11 4.01
N TYR A 121 -4.12 -9.92 3.57
CA TYR A 121 -3.17 -8.86 3.28
C TYR A 121 -2.66 -8.18 4.55
N ARG A 122 -1.44 -7.68 4.49
CA ARG A 122 -0.84 -6.95 5.60
C ARG A 122 -1.55 -5.59 5.78
N VAL A 123 -2.01 -5.33 6.99
CA VAL A 123 -2.59 -4.03 7.38
C VAL A 123 -2.00 -3.64 8.73
N ASP A 124 -1.05 -2.75 8.71
CA ASP A 124 -0.33 -2.29 9.89
C ASP A 124 -0.08 -0.76 9.85
N ASN A 125 0.80 -0.25 10.68
CA ASN A 125 1.20 1.15 10.74
C ASN A 125 2.64 1.39 10.20
N ARG A 126 3.14 0.52 9.36
CA ARG A 126 4.45 0.62 8.72
C ARG A 126 4.26 0.92 7.23
N PRO A 127 4.30 2.19 6.82
CA PRO A 127 4.11 2.55 5.43
C PRO A 127 5.24 1.98 4.57
N ALA A 128 4.87 1.60 3.36
CA ALA A 128 5.81 1.21 2.33
C ALA A 128 5.48 1.95 1.03
N ILE A 129 6.49 2.24 0.22
CA ILE A 129 6.29 2.82 -1.11
C ILE A 129 5.43 1.85 -1.94
N GLY A 130 4.40 2.36 -2.59
CA GLY A 130 3.42 1.56 -3.33
C GLY A 130 2.28 0.99 -2.48
N SER A 131 2.30 1.13 -1.16
CA SER A 131 1.18 0.72 -0.30
C SER A 131 0.00 1.71 -0.37
N ILE A 132 -1.12 1.35 0.24
CA ILE A 132 -2.28 2.21 0.38
C ILE A 132 -2.33 2.78 1.80
N ALA A 133 -2.26 4.09 1.93
CA ALA A 133 -2.61 4.80 3.14
C ALA A 133 -4.13 4.76 3.31
N TRP A 134 -4.61 4.27 4.45
CA TRP A 134 -6.02 4.02 4.72
C TRP A 134 -6.49 4.72 5.99
N SER A 135 -7.64 5.37 5.90
CA SER A 135 -8.29 6.05 7.02
C SER A 135 -9.79 5.75 7.06
N THR A 136 -10.31 5.56 8.26
CA THR A 136 -11.75 5.40 8.52
C THR A 136 -12.44 6.72 8.87
N ALA A 137 -11.72 7.84 8.85
CA ALA A 137 -12.27 9.16 9.19
C ALA A 137 -13.36 9.60 8.21
N GLY A 138 -14.43 10.19 8.72
CA GLY A 138 -15.59 10.61 7.93
C GLY A 138 -16.54 9.46 7.57
N THR A 139 -17.55 9.78 6.76
CA THR A 139 -18.64 8.82 6.44
C THR A 139 -18.13 7.64 5.60
N TYR A 140 -17.26 7.91 4.64
CA TYR A 140 -16.80 6.92 3.65
C TYR A 140 -15.35 6.49 3.85
N GLY A 141 -14.62 7.14 4.79
CA GLY A 141 -13.18 6.96 4.91
C GLY A 141 -12.38 7.59 3.77
N HIS A 142 -11.10 7.27 3.70
CA HIS A 142 -10.23 7.73 2.62
C HIS A 142 -9.12 6.72 2.35
N VAL A 143 -8.70 6.62 1.10
CA VAL A 143 -7.52 5.86 0.66
C VAL A 143 -6.67 6.71 -0.27
N ALA A 144 -5.36 6.55 -0.14
CA ALA A 144 -4.37 7.22 -0.96
C ALA A 144 -3.20 6.27 -1.26
N TRP A 145 -2.52 6.46 -2.37
CA TRP A 145 -1.37 5.65 -2.73
C TRP A 145 -0.07 6.29 -2.23
N VAL A 146 0.78 5.52 -1.55
CA VAL A 146 2.04 6.01 -0.98
C VAL A 146 3.10 6.04 -2.07
N SER A 147 3.52 7.25 -2.46
CA SER A 147 4.54 7.47 -3.48
C SER A 147 5.95 7.56 -2.91
N ASN A 148 6.10 7.89 -1.63
CA ASN A 148 7.39 7.94 -0.95
C ASN A 148 7.24 7.75 0.56
N VAL A 149 8.35 7.35 1.22
CA VAL A 149 8.48 7.31 2.67
C VAL A 149 9.77 8.05 3.02
N ILE A 150 9.67 9.14 3.79
CA ILE A 150 10.76 10.07 4.10
C ILE A 150 10.85 10.19 5.62
N GLY A 151 11.74 9.41 6.24
CA GLY A 151 11.83 9.37 7.70
C GLY A 151 10.52 8.90 8.32
N ASP A 152 9.87 9.77 9.09
CA ASP A 152 8.58 9.55 9.75
C ASP A 152 7.38 10.19 9.01
N GLU A 153 7.58 10.59 7.76
CA GLU A 153 6.55 11.17 6.89
C GLU A 153 6.34 10.30 5.64
N ILE A 154 5.18 10.41 5.03
CA ILE A 154 4.87 9.80 3.74
C ILE A 154 4.43 10.85 2.72
N GLU A 155 4.81 10.65 1.47
CA GLU A 155 4.22 11.36 0.34
C GLU A 155 3.15 10.46 -0.27
N ILE A 156 1.99 11.04 -0.56
CA ILE A 156 0.86 10.31 -1.14
C ILE A 156 0.33 10.99 -2.40
N GLU A 157 -0.24 10.18 -3.27
CA GLU A 157 -1.09 10.60 -4.38
C GLU A 157 -2.52 10.12 -4.15
N GLU A 158 -3.49 10.98 -4.37
CA GLU A 158 -4.90 10.75 -4.03
C GLU A 158 -5.86 11.49 -4.95
N TYR A 159 -7.11 11.10 -4.92
CA TYR A 159 -8.23 11.80 -5.55
C TYR A 159 -9.32 12.09 -4.54
N ASN A 160 -10.08 13.16 -4.78
CA ASN A 160 -11.24 13.54 -3.96
C ASN A 160 -10.95 13.77 -2.47
N TYR A 161 -9.76 14.24 -2.13
CA TYR A 161 -9.53 14.72 -0.76
C TYR A 161 -10.27 16.05 -0.54
N GLY A 162 -11.08 16.10 0.52
CA GLY A 162 -11.91 17.28 0.82
C GLY A 162 -13.01 17.52 -0.23
N ILE A 163 -13.58 16.44 -0.82
CA ILE A 163 -14.69 16.49 -1.80
C ILE A 163 -14.39 17.28 -3.08
N ARG A 164 -13.15 17.36 -3.51
CA ARG A 164 -12.74 18.13 -4.69
C ARG A 164 -12.79 17.35 -6.00
N GLU A 165 -13.02 16.05 -5.97
CA GLU A 165 -13.05 15.15 -7.15
C GLU A 165 -11.87 15.34 -8.12
N SER A 166 -10.72 15.72 -7.61
CA SER A 166 -9.50 16.00 -8.38
C SER A 166 -8.28 15.37 -7.73
N TYR A 167 -7.21 15.28 -8.51
CA TYR A 167 -5.91 14.82 -8.05
C TYR A 167 -5.32 15.77 -7.01
N ASN A 168 -4.65 15.18 -6.03
CA ASN A 168 -3.82 15.87 -5.07
C ASN A 168 -2.58 15.03 -4.73
N LYS A 169 -1.48 15.73 -4.42
CA LYS A 169 -0.25 15.15 -3.88
C LYS A 169 0.18 15.92 -2.64
N ARG A 170 0.47 15.27 -1.59
CA ARG A 170 0.92 15.87 -0.32
C ARG A 170 1.83 14.96 0.48
#